data_5a3ae53f276748c2629704a49059ddac
#
_entry.id   5a3ae53f276748c2629704a49059ddac
#
_cell.length_a   1.000
_cell.length_b   1.000
_cell.length_c   1.000
_cell.angle_alpha   90.00
_cell.angle_beta   90.00
_cell.angle_gamma   90.00
#
_symmetry.space_group_name_H-M   'P 1'
#
loop_
_entity.id
_entity.type
_entity.pdbx_description
1 polymer ?
#
loop_
_entity_poly.entity_id
_entity_poly.type
_entity_poly.pdbx_seq_one_letter_code
_entity_poly.pdbx_strand_id
1 'polypeptide(L)'
;INKLNSQTEIDSDYPLFIQELKDKNAEEVKAYILEKQQSKLREIENLKATKACKAVLHNAVNASAASLLMFVPQIVQRVHIVNYKLEGEASKEYVKNNPVQLPDNFYDLLKDFSNLNTPEALYTPQYARLTASQTFRKAFGKALGTDKGIYFDLSIVANVLNGISEFTPASEEQLAQIAGLDNPAYLETVKEKNTELLAKIEQNKKKTGFTINEAGEVSNEDLFASIISKYRGHTLLVDFWATWCGPCRTANKAMIPMKEELKDKDIVYVYLTGETSPKGTWENMMPD
;
A
#
# COMPACT_ATOMS: atom_id res chain seq x y z
N ILE A 1 -9.37 -20.61 2.09
CA ILE A 1 -9.04 -19.21 1.75
C ILE A 1 -8.39 -19.17 0.36
N ASN A 2 -7.29 -19.91 0.09
CA ASN A 2 -6.60 -19.86 -1.22
C ASN A 2 -7.50 -20.25 -2.41
N LYS A 3 -8.40 -21.24 -2.23
CA LYS A 3 -9.36 -21.65 -3.27
C LYS A 3 -10.46 -20.60 -3.50
N LEU A 4 -10.80 -19.81 -2.49
CA LEU A 4 -11.77 -18.71 -2.60
C LEU A 4 -11.16 -17.51 -3.34
N ASN A 5 -9.91 -17.17 -3.05
CA ASN A 5 -9.21 -16.07 -3.72
C ASN A 5 -9.08 -16.31 -5.23
N SER A 6 -8.71 -17.53 -5.66
CA SER A 6 -8.63 -17.86 -7.10
C SER A 6 -9.98 -17.76 -7.83
N GLN A 7 -11.11 -17.90 -7.12
CA GLN A 7 -12.45 -17.76 -7.68
C GLN A 7 -12.93 -16.31 -7.79
N THR A 8 -12.40 -15.41 -6.97
CA THR A 8 -12.86 -14.01 -6.91
C THR A 8 -11.87 -13.00 -7.47
N GLU A 9 -10.58 -13.32 -7.52
CA GLU A 9 -9.56 -12.44 -8.09
C GLU A 9 -9.54 -12.54 -9.63
N ILE A 10 -9.58 -11.38 -10.29
CA ILE A 10 -9.61 -11.26 -11.76
C ILE A 10 -8.23 -11.58 -12.34
N ASP A 11 -7.16 -11.24 -11.65
CA ASP A 11 -5.75 -11.44 -12.02
C ASP A 11 -5.10 -12.64 -11.34
N SER A 12 -5.90 -13.64 -10.94
CA SER A 12 -5.41 -14.83 -10.21
C SER A 12 -4.34 -15.63 -10.97
N ASP A 13 -4.36 -15.59 -12.32
CA ASP A 13 -3.29 -16.05 -13.21
C ASP A 13 -2.56 -14.84 -13.79
N TYR A 14 -1.61 -14.31 -13.04
CA TYR A 14 -0.90 -13.08 -13.42
C TYR A 14 -0.12 -13.18 -14.74
N PRO A 15 0.60 -14.29 -15.06
CA PRO A 15 1.23 -14.47 -16.37
C PRO A 15 0.24 -14.39 -17.53
N LEU A 16 -0.90 -15.08 -17.43
CA LEU A 16 -1.95 -15.06 -18.44
C LEU A 16 -2.57 -13.65 -18.55
N PHE A 17 -2.85 -13.02 -17.44
CA PHE A 17 -3.36 -11.64 -17.37
C PHE A 17 -2.46 -10.66 -18.15
N ILE A 18 -1.14 -10.70 -17.92
CA ILE A 18 -0.17 -9.86 -18.63
C ILE A 18 -0.16 -10.17 -20.14
N GLN A 19 -0.26 -11.46 -20.52
CA GLN A 19 -0.26 -11.86 -21.91
C GLN A 19 -1.55 -11.42 -22.64
N GLU A 20 -2.71 -11.60 -22.03
CA GLU A 20 -4.01 -11.22 -22.62
C GLU A 20 -4.18 -9.70 -22.76
N LEU A 21 -3.46 -8.91 -21.96
CA LEU A 21 -3.47 -7.45 -22.00
C LEU A 21 -2.40 -6.85 -22.92
N LYS A 22 -1.58 -7.67 -23.59
CA LYS A 22 -0.56 -7.17 -24.50
C LYS A 22 -1.14 -6.19 -25.52
N ASP A 23 -0.48 -5.05 -25.67
CA ASP A 23 -0.80 -3.96 -26.63
C ASP A 23 -2.19 -3.32 -26.46
N LYS A 24 -2.88 -3.56 -25.32
CA LYS A 24 -4.15 -2.94 -25.01
C LYS A 24 -3.96 -1.54 -24.41
N ASN A 25 -4.79 -0.60 -24.84
CA ASN A 25 -4.89 0.73 -24.24
C ASN A 25 -5.75 0.69 -22.95
N ALA A 26 -5.88 1.84 -22.26
CA ALA A 26 -6.58 1.94 -20.99
C ALA A 26 -8.07 1.54 -21.06
N GLU A 27 -8.78 1.91 -22.12
CA GLU A 27 -10.19 1.55 -22.32
C GLU A 27 -10.35 0.04 -22.60
N GLU A 28 -9.44 -0.54 -23.37
CA GLU A 28 -9.44 -1.98 -23.64
C GLU A 28 -9.08 -2.81 -22.40
N VAL A 29 -8.16 -2.31 -21.56
CA VAL A 29 -7.85 -2.92 -20.24
C VAL A 29 -9.07 -2.84 -19.33
N LYS A 30 -9.75 -1.68 -19.27
CA LYS A 30 -11.00 -1.52 -18.53
C LYS A 30 -12.07 -2.51 -19.01
N ALA A 31 -12.29 -2.60 -20.32
CA ALA A 31 -13.26 -3.53 -20.89
C ALA A 31 -12.95 -4.99 -20.54
N TYR A 32 -11.68 -5.39 -20.61
CA TYR A 32 -11.23 -6.72 -20.20
C TYR A 32 -11.54 -7.00 -18.72
N ILE A 33 -11.21 -6.07 -17.81
CA ILE A 33 -11.48 -6.21 -16.37
C ILE A 33 -12.98 -6.42 -16.12
N LEU A 34 -13.83 -5.63 -16.79
CA LEU A 34 -15.29 -5.71 -16.65
C LEU A 34 -15.86 -7.02 -17.25
N GLU A 35 -15.32 -7.50 -18.37
CA GLU A 35 -15.70 -8.79 -18.95
C GLU A 35 -15.39 -9.94 -17.99
N LYS A 36 -14.19 -9.99 -17.44
CA LYS A 36 -13.78 -11.01 -16.44
C LYS A 36 -14.62 -10.90 -15.16
N GLN A 37 -14.92 -9.68 -14.69
CA GLN A 37 -15.84 -9.45 -13.57
C GLN A 37 -17.21 -10.09 -13.85
N GLN A 38 -17.84 -9.78 -14.99
CA GLN A 38 -19.14 -10.31 -15.36
C GLN A 38 -19.14 -11.84 -15.52
N SER A 39 -18.05 -12.41 -16.05
CA SER A 39 -17.89 -13.86 -16.10
C SER A 39 -17.91 -14.50 -14.72
N LYS A 40 -17.10 -13.97 -13.79
CA LYS A 40 -17.05 -14.47 -12.41
C LYS A 40 -18.37 -14.29 -11.65
N LEU A 41 -19.07 -13.18 -11.86
CA LEU A 41 -20.39 -12.97 -11.26
C LEU A 41 -21.40 -14.02 -11.76
N ARG A 42 -21.42 -14.35 -13.06
CA ARG A 42 -22.26 -15.44 -13.60
C ARG A 42 -21.90 -16.81 -13.02
N GLU A 43 -20.61 -17.10 -12.84
CA GLU A 43 -20.17 -18.35 -12.19
C GLU A 43 -20.70 -18.45 -10.75
N ILE A 44 -20.66 -17.35 -9.98
CA ILE A 44 -21.18 -17.30 -8.60
C ILE A 44 -22.69 -17.57 -8.58
N GLU A 45 -23.46 -17.04 -9.54
CA GLU A 45 -24.90 -17.28 -9.59
C GLU A 45 -25.25 -18.77 -9.76
N ASN A 46 -24.40 -19.51 -10.46
CA ASN A 46 -24.56 -20.95 -10.68
C ASN A 46 -24.08 -21.82 -9.50
N LEU A 47 -23.44 -21.23 -8.48
CA LEU A 47 -22.99 -21.97 -7.31
C LEU A 47 -24.19 -22.45 -6.45
N LYS A 48 -24.09 -23.65 -5.91
CA LYS A 48 -24.98 -24.18 -4.88
C LYS A 48 -24.57 -23.57 -3.50
N ALA A 49 -24.89 -22.31 -3.31
CA ALA A 49 -24.53 -21.55 -2.10
C ALA A 49 -25.72 -20.71 -1.61
N THR A 50 -25.72 -20.33 -0.33
CA THR A 50 -26.72 -19.44 0.24
C THR A 50 -26.64 -18.04 -0.36
N LYS A 51 -27.74 -17.28 -0.32
CA LYS A 51 -27.79 -15.89 -0.79
C LYS A 51 -26.73 -15.03 -0.10
N ALA A 52 -26.52 -15.20 1.21
CA ALA A 52 -25.48 -14.47 1.94
C ALA A 52 -24.07 -14.80 1.45
N CYS A 53 -23.77 -16.09 1.20
CA CYS A 53 -22.49 -16.49 0.64
C CYS A 53 -22.25 -15.88 -0.75
N LYS A 54 -23.25 -15.91 -1.63
CA LYS A 54 -23.17 -15.27 -2.95
C LYS A 54 -22.93 -13.77 -2.84
N ALA A 55 -23.60 -13.08 -1.92
CA ALA A 55 -23.39 -11.64 -1.71
C ALA A 55 -21.95 -11.31 -1.32
N VAL A 56 -21.33 -12.09 -0.42
CA VAL A 56 -19.90 -11.93 -0.06
C VAL A 56 -19.00 -12.17 -1.27
N LEU A 57 -19.26 -13.22 -2.07
CA LEU A 57 -18.47 -13.51 -3.27
C LEU A 57 -18.62 -12.42 -4.33
N HIS A 58 -19.83 -11.90 -4.56
CA HIS A 58 -20.06 -10.76 -5.44
C HIS A 58 -19.25 -9.53 -5.01
N ASN A 59 -19.27 -9.21 -3.70
CA ASN A 59 -18.49 -8.11 -3.17
C ASN A 59 -16.98 -8.32 -3.37
N ALA A 60 -16.49 -9.55 -3.22
CA ALA A 60 -15.09 -9.87 -3.44
C ALA A 60 -14.68 -9.69 -4.92
N VAL A 61 -15.50 -10.14 -5.87
CA VAL A 61 -15.27 -9.92 -7.31
C VAL A 61 -15.30 -8.43 -7.64
N ASN A 62 -16.29 -7.70 -7.12
CA ASN A 62 -16.39 -6.25 -7.34
C ASN A 62 -15.20 -5.49 -6.73
N ALA A 63 -14.76 -5.86 -5.53
CA ALA A 63 -13.59 -5.27 -4.92
C ALA A 63 -12.30 -5.56 -5.71
N SER A 64 -12.16 -6.77 -6.26
CA SER A 64 -11.05 -7.12 -7.16
C SER A 64 -11.06 -6.26 -8.43
N ALA A 65 -12.22 -6.17 -9.10
CA ALA A 65 -12.39 -5.35 -10.29
C ALA A 65 -12.10 -3.87 -10.01
N ALA A 66 -12.70 -3.31 -8.94
CA ALA A 66 -12.49 -1.92 -8.55
C ALA A 66 -11.01 -1.62 -8.25
N SER A 67 -10.32 -2.55 -7.57
CA SER A 67 -8.89 -2.42 -7.31
C SER A 67 -8.08 -2.35 -8.60
N LEU A 68 -8.33 -3.24 -9.57
CA LEU A 68 -7.62 -3.23 -10.86
C LEU A 68 -7.92 -1.98 -11.68
N LEU A 69 -9.19 -1.53 -11.70
CA LEU A 69 -9.58 -0.30 -12.40
C LEU A 69 -8.80 0.93 -11.93
N MET A 70 -8.46 1.01 -10.65
CA MET A 70 -7.65 2.10 -10.10
C MET A 70 -6.20 2.08 -10.57
N PHE A 71 -5.70 0.91 -10.97
CA PHE A 71 -4.32 0.73 -11.42
C PHE A 71 -4.19 0.59 -12.94
N VAL A 72 -5.25 0.87 -13.72
CA VAL A 72 -5.20 0.74 -15.18
C VAL A 72 -4.02 1.46 -15.83
N PRO A 73 -3.65 2.72 -15.46
CA PRO A 73 -2.46 3.35 -16.03
C PRO A 73 -1.18 2.56 -15.78
N GLN A 74 -0.99 2.09 -14.55
CA GLN A 74 0.18 1.28 -14.17
C GLN A 74 0.15 -0.11 -14.82
N ILE A 75 -1.03 -0.70 -14.97
CA ILE A 75 -1.21 -2.00 -15.66
C ILE A 75 -0.77 -1.87 -17.11
N VAL A 76 -1.24 -0.86 -17.86
CA VAL A 76 -0.87 -0.61 -19.25
C VAL A 76 0.65 -0.51 -19.39
N GLN A 77 1.30 0.31 -18.55
CA GLN A 77 2.74 0.47 -18.58
C GLN A 77 3.48 -0.82 -18.20
N ARG A 78 3.01 -1.51 -17.16
CA ARG A 78 3.62 -2.77 -16.68
C ARG A 78 3.51 -3.89 -17.71
N VAL A 79 2.35 -4.02 -18.35
CA VAL A 79 2.10 -5.00 -19.43
C VAL A 79 3.10 -4.79 -20.58
N HIS A 80 3.31 -3.54 -20.99
CA HIS A 80 4.30 -3.24 -22.04
C HIS A 80 5.71 -3.61 -21.58
N ILE A 81 6.14 -3.15 -20.40
CA ILE A 81 7.48 -3.45 -19.84
C ILE A 81 7.74 -4.96 -19.84
N VAL A 82 6.80 -5.77 -19.35
CA VAL A 82 6.97 -7.22 -19.25
C VAL A 82 7.00 -7.88 -20.61
N ASN A 83 6.06 -7.55 -21.50
CA ASN A 83 5.98 -8.17 -22.84
C ASN A 83 7.16 -7.82 -23.75
N TYR A 84 7.73 -6.63 -23.58
CA TYR A 84 8.89 -6.17 -24.37
C TYR A 84 10.21 -6.32 -23.61
N LYS A 85 10.19 -6.95 -22.43
CA LYS A 85 11.39 -7.26 -21.61
C LYS A 85 12.27 -6.04 -21.34
N LEU A 86 11.63 -4.89 -21.06
CA LEU A 86 12.35 -3.68 -20.70
C LEU A 86 12.87 -3.79 -19.26
N GLU A 87 14.17 -3.52 -19.05
CA GLU A 87 14.82 -3.62 -17.76
C GLU A 87 15.57 -2.33 -17.42
N GLY A 88 15.86 -2.14 -16.14
CA GLY A 88 16.69 -1.05 -15.63
C GLY A 88 16.24 0.33 -16.09
N GLU A 89 17.13 1.10 -16.69
CA GLU A 89 16.85 2.47 -17.13
C GLU A 89 15.83 2.53 -18.28
N ALA A 90 15.84 1.55 -19.19
CA ALA A 90 14.87 1.50 -20.29
C ALA A 90 13.42 1.41 -19.81
N SER A 91 13.15 0.69 -18.72
CA SER A 91 11.81 0.62 -18.14
C SER A 91 11.38 1.96 -17.50
N LYS A 92 12.29 2.65 -16.83
CA LYS A 92 12.02 3.96 -16.22
C LYS A 92 11.76 5.03 -17.29
N GLU A 93 12.57 5.04 -18.33
CA GLU A 93 12.44 5.95 -19.46
C GLU A 93 11.10 5.72 -20.19
N TYR A 94 10.73 4.46 -20.40
CA TYR A 94 9.42 4.14 -20.98
C TYR A 94 8.27 4.71 -20.15
N VAL A 95 8.24 4.49 -18.83
CA VAL A 95 7.19 5.01 -17.94
C VAL A 95 7.12 6.54 -18.01
N LYS A 96 8.28 7.19 -17.97
CA LYS A 96 8.38 8.66 -18.02
C LYS A 96 7.85 9.25 -19.34
N ASN A 97 8.17 8.60 -20.47
CA ASN A 97 7.86 9.11 -21.79
C ASN A 97 6.47 8.68 -22.30
N ASN A 98 5.82 7.71 -21.63
CA ASN A 98 4.51 7.19 -22.01
C ASN A 98 3.49 7.28 -20.85
N PRO A 99 3.14 8.50 -20.42
CA PRO A 99 2.11 8.69 -19.40
C PRO A 99 0.74 8.28 -19.98
N VAL A 100 0.02 7.44 -19.22
CA VAL A 100 -1.32 6.99 -19.61
C VAL A 100 -2.35 8.01 -19.11
N GLN A 101 -3.02 8.69 -20.05
CA GLN A 101 -4.09 9.61 -19.74
C GLN A 101 -5.43 8.87 -19.70
N LEU A 102 -6.25 9.15 -18.70
CA LEU A 102 -7.59 8.61 -18.58
C LEU A 102 -8.62 9.73 -18.87
N PRO A 103 -9.75 9.41 -19.55
CA PRO A 103 -10.84 10.35 -19.69
C PRO A 103 -11.44 10.74 -18.33
N ASP A 104 -12.00 11.94 -18.22
CA ASP A 104 -12.60 12.46 -16.99
C ASP A 104 -13.73 11.58 -16.42
N ASN A 105 -14.43 10.86 -17.31
CA ASN A 105 -15.53 9.96 -16.98
C ASN A 105 -15.08 8.50 -16.80
N PHE A 106 -13.78 8.21 -16.81
CA PHE A 106 -13.27 6.84 -16.74
C PHE A 106 -13.81 6.05 -15.54
N TYR A 107 -13.97 6.71 -14.40
CA TYR A 107 -14.42 6.12 -13.14
C TYR A 107 -15.92 6.26 -12.86
N ASP A 108 -16.72 6.83 -13.78
CA ASP A 108 -18.17 6.99 -13.57
C ASP A 108 -18.92 5.67 -13.43
N LEU A 109 -18.34 4.59 -13.98
CA LEU A 109 -18.85 3.22 -13.82
C LEU A 109 -18.81 2.72 -12.36
N LEU A 110 -18.04 3.36 -11.45
CA LEU A 110 -17.99 2.96 -10.04
C LEU A 110 -19.33 3.10 -9.33
N LYS A 111 -20.29 3.84 -9.87
CA LYS A 111 -21.69 3.86 -9.39
C LYS A 111 -22.31 2.46 -9.36
N ASP A 112 -21.91 1.56 -10.27
CA ASP A 112 -22.42 0.20 -10.37
C ASP A 112 -21.79 -0.73 -9.30
N PHE A 113 -20.82 -0.23 -8.55
CA PHE A 113 -20.14 -0.91 -7.44
C PHE A 113 -20.67 -0.45 -6.06
N SER A 114 -21.88 0.10 -5.99
CA SER A 114 -22.49 0.65 -4.78
C SER A 114 -22.52 -0.35 -3.61
N ASN A 115 -22.54 -1.65 -3.90
CA ASN A 115 -22.44 -2.74 -2.92
C ASN A 115 -21.14 -2.74 -2.11
N LEU A 116 -20.08 -2.05 -2.58
CA LEU A 116 -18.86 -1.83 -1.80
C LEU A 116 -19.06 -0.83 -0.64
N ASN A 117 -20.17 -0.11 -0.62
CA ASN A 117 -20.57 0.75 0.51
C ASN A 117 -21.60 0.07 1.43
N THR A 118 -21.50 -1.24 1.61
CA THR A 118 -22.38 -2.04 2.48
C THR A 118 -21.55 -2.89 3.46
N PRO A 119 -22.14 -3.31 4.61
CA PRO A 119 -21.44 -4.14 5.60
C PRO A 119 -20.90 -5.46 5.05
N GLU A 120 -21.57 -6.05 4.05
CA GLU A 120 -21.15 -7.31 3.45
C GLU A 120 -19.80 -7.22 2.73
N ALA A 121 -19.40 -6.01 2.31
CA ALA A 121 -18.09 -5.78 1.68
C ALA A 121 -16.91 -6.02 2.63
N LEU A 122 -17.13 -5.90 3.94
CA LEU A 122 -16.10 -6.11 4.98
C LEU A 122 -15.49 -7.52 4.96
N TYR A 123 -16.23 -8.51 4.44
CA TYR A 123 -15.77 -9.90 4.39
C TYR A 123 -14.85 -10.18 3.20
N THR A 124 -14.42 -9.16 2.46
CA THR A 124 -13.58 -9.33 1.26
C THR A 124 -12.15 -8.86 1.51
N PRO A 125 -11.12 -9.68 1.20
CA PRO A 125 -9.72 -9.31 1.45
C PRO A 125 -9.27 -8.03 0.73
N GLN A 126 -9.78 -7.80 -0.48
CA GLN A 126 -9.44 -6.64 -1.31
C GLN A 126 -9.99 -5.33 -0.75
N TYR A 127 -10.99 -5.39 0.13
CA TYR A 127 -11.64 -4.21 0.69
C TYR A 127 -10.68 -3.32 1.49
N ALA A 128 -9.73 -3.93 2.20
CA ALA A 128 -8.71 -3.18 2.93
C ALA A 128 -7.84 -2.29 2.03
N ARG A 129 -7.54 -2.75 0.80
CA ARG A 129 -6.80 -1.95 -0.18
C ARG A 129 -7.62 -0.77 -0.68
N LEU A 130 -8.92 -1.00 -0.92
CA LEU A 130 -9.83 0.06 -1.38
C LEU A 130 -10.01 1.13 -0.31
N THR A 131 -10.23 0.75 0.95
CA THR A 131 -10.39 1.72 2.05
C THR A 131 -9.12 2.51 2.33
N ALA A 132 -7.94 1.94 2.10
CA ALA A 132 -6.67 2.66 2.22
C ALA A 132 -6.40 3.62 1.04
N SER A 133 -7.12 3.50 -0.08
CA SER A 133 -6.88 4.29 -1.30
C SER A 133 -7.65 5.60 -1.30
N GLN A 134 -6.95 6.73 -1.10
CA GLN A 134 -7.57 8.06 -1.21
C GLN A 134 -8.02 8.37 -2.65
N THR A 135 -7.34 7.84 -3.65
CA THR A 135 -7.73 7.98 -5.06
C THR A 135 -9.06 7.27 -5.32
N PHE A 136 -9.21 6.03 -4.85
CA PHE A 136 -10.47 5.30 -4.95
C PHE A 136 -11.59 6.02 -4.19
N ARG A 137 -11.34 6.47 -2.98
CA ARG A 137 -12.32 7.21 -2.18
C ARG A 137 -12.89 8.41 -2.93
N LYS A 138 -12.04 9.23 -3.55
CA LYS A 138 -12.46 10.39 -4.35
C LYS A 138 -13.27 9.98 -5.58
N ALA A 139 -12.78 9.00 -6.35
CA ALA A 139 -13.46 8.53 -7.56
C ALA A 139 -14.82 7.88 -7.22
N PHE A 140 -14.87 7.06 -6.19
CA PHE A 140 -16.08 6.37 -5.75
C PHE A 140 -17.12 7.34 -5.21
N GLY A 141 -16.70 8.33 -4.40
CA GLY A 141 -17.59 9.38 -3.89
C GLY A 141 -18.17 10.23 -5.01
N LYS A 142 -17.35 10.62 -6.01
CA LYS A 142 -17.83 11.30 -7.21
C LYS A 142 -18.87 10.47 -7.97
N ALA A 143 -18.61 9.18 -8.17
CA ALA A 143 -19.48 8.29 -8.92
C ALA A 143 -20.81 8.02 -8.20
N LEU A 144 -20.81 7.89 -6.86
CA LEU A 144 -22.00 7.69 -6.03
C LEU A 144 -22.77 8.99 -5.72
N GLY A 145 -22.15 10.16 -5.91
CA GLY A 145 -22.70 11.45 -5.48
C GLY A 145 -22.80 11.61 -3.96
N THR A 146 -22.00 10.85 -3.19
CA THR A 146 -21.98 10.90 -1.72
C THR A 146 -20.58 10.56 -1.20
N ASP A 147 -20.27 11.04 -0.01
CA ASP A 147 -19.07 10.70 0.77
C ASP A 147 -19.42 10.03 2.11
N LYS A 148 -20.67 9.52 2.23
CA LYS A 148 -21.22 8.89 3.45
C LYS A 148 -21.42 7.40 3.27
N GLY A 149 -21.35 6.69 4.39
CA GLY A 149 -21.57 5.26 4.50
C GLY A 149 -20.33 4.51 4.93
N ILE A 150 -20.48 3.20 5.16
CA ILE A 150 -19.47 2.37 5.82
C ILE A 150 -18.11 2.38 5.10
N TYR A 151 -18.10 2.42 3.76
CA TYR A 151 -16.85 2.51 3.00
C TYR A 151 -16.10 3.80 3.34
N PHE A 152 -16.79 4.94 3.35
CA PHE A 152 -16.17 6.25 3.55
C PHE A 152 -15.67 6.41 4.99
N ASP A 153 -16.43 5.94 5.97
CA ASP A 153 -16.03 5.93 7.38
C ASP A 153 -14.76 5.10 7.58
N LEU A 154 -14.77 3.87 7.06
CA LEU A 154 -13.61 2.98 7.15
C LEU A 154 -12.40 3.50 6.38
N SER A 155 -12.60 4.24 5.29
CA SER A 155 -11.48 4.87 4.57
C SER A 155 -10.81 5.97 5.42
N ILE A 156 -11.58 6.73 6.20
CA ILE A 156 -11.03 7.71 7.15
C ILE A 156 -10.24 7.00 8.25
N VAL A 157 -10.84 5.99 8.87
CA VAL A 157 -10.23 5.21 9.95
C VAL A 157 -8.96 4.49 9.48
N ALA A 158 -9.01 3.82 8.32
CA ALA A 158 -7.88 3.10 7.75
C ALA A 158 -6.71 4.02 7.46
N ASN A 159 -6.96 5.24 6.96
CA ASN A 159 -5.91 6.21 6.69
C ASN A 159 -5.15 6.60 7.98
N VAL A 160 -5.87 6.81 9.08
CA VAL A 160 -5.25 7.14 10.38
C VAL A 160 -4.51 5.93 10.96
N LEU A 161 -5.12 4.74 10.93
CA LEU A 161 -4.48 3.52 11.41
C LEU A 161 -3.21 3.15 10.61
N ASN A 162 -3.21 3.40 9.30
CA ASN A 162 -2.01 3.24 8.47
C ASN A 162 -0.89 4.19 8.93
N GLY A 163 -1.22 5.47 9.17
CA GLY A 163 -0.25 6.41 9.74
C GLY A 163 0.33 5.92 11.07
N ILE A 164 -0.53 5.47 11.97
CA ILE A 164 -0.10 4.89 13.27
C ILE A 164 0.82 3.69 13.07
N SER A 165 0.50 2.78 12.13
CA SER A 165 1.33 1.61 11.81
C SER A 165 2.70 1.98 11.23
N GLU A 166 2.80 3.18 10.66
CA GLU A 166 4.01 3.78 10.11
C GLU A 166 4.66 4.81 11.07
N PHE A 167 4.42 4.68 12.37
CA PHE A 167 4.98 5.55 13.42
C PHE A 167 4.61 7.03 13.28
N THR A 168 3.48 7.34 12.69
CA THR A 168 2.90 8.68 12.62
C THR A 168 1.69 8.75 13.55
N PRO A 169 1.79 9.41 14.71
CA PRO A 169 0.66 9.56 15.63
C PRO A 169 -0.53 10.28 15.01
N ALA A 170 -1.74 9.90 15.42
CA ALA A 170 -2.95 10.57 15.02
C ALA A 170 -2.99 12.02 15.51
N SER A 171 -3.35 12.97 14.65
CA SER A 171 -3.56 14.36 15.03
C SER A 171 -4.90 14.56 15.74
N GLU A 172 -5.03 15.68 16.48
CA GLU A 172 -6.29 16.06 17.09
C GLU A 172 -7.41 16.26 16.06
N GLU A 173 -7.09 16.80 14.87
CA GLU A 173 -8.03 16.96 13.77
C GLU A 173 -8.53 15.61 13.27
N GLN A 174 -7.64 14.63 13.08
CA GLN A 174 -8.00 13.28 12.68
C GLN A 174 -8.88 12.58 13.72
N LEU A 175 -8.55 12.74 15.02
CA LEU A 175 -9.38 12.18 16.10
C LEU A 175 -10.74 12.84 16.17
N ALA A 176 -10.83 14.16 15.97
CA ALA A 176 -12.11 14.89 15.91
C ALA A 176 -12.95 14.44 14.69
N GLN A 177 -12.33 14.25 13.54
CA GLN A 177 -13.01 13.73 12.35
C GLN A 177 -13.61 12.34 12.62
N ILE A 178 -12.86 11.43 13.25
CA ILE A 178 -13.34 10.08 13.57
C ILE A 178 -14.43 10.13 14.64
N ALA A 179 -14.37 11.04 15.61
CA ALA A 179 -15.40 11.24 16.63
C ALA A 179 -16.75 11.68 16.04
N GLY A 180 -16.74 12.27 14.85
CA GLY A 180 -17.95 12.66 14.10
C GLY A 180 -18.59 11.54 13.29
N LEU A 181 -17.99 10.32 13.23
CA LEU A 181 -18.55 9.16 12.55
C LEU A 181 -19.61 8.47 13.40
N ASP A 182 -20.57 7.79 12.75
CA ASP A 182 -21.71 7.18 13.42
C ASP A 182 -21.35 6.05 14.40
N ASN A 183 -20.21 5.35 14.17
CA ASN A 183 -19.80 4.24 15.02
C ASN A 183 -18.71 4.65 16.01
N PRO A 184 -19.01 4.76 17.32
CA PRO A 184 -18.06 5.19 18.34
C PRO A 184 -16.87 4.23 18.53
N ALA A 185 -17.01 2.95 18.16
CA ALA A 185 -15.92 1.98 18.26
C ALA A 185 -14.73 2.34 17.37
N TYR A 186 -14.92 3.12 16.31
CA TYR A 186 -13.82 3.60 15.47
C TYR A 186 -12.87 4.51 16.25
N LEU A 187 -13.42 5.45 17.02
CA LEU A 187 -12.62 6.36 17.84
C LEU A 187 -11.90 5.61 18.96
N GLU A 188 -12.55 4.66 19.61
CA GLU A 188 -11.94 3.84 20.66
C GLU A 188 -10.74 3.06 20.12
N THR A 189 -10.92 2.37 18.99
CA THR A 189 -9.84 1.61 18.35
C THR A 189 -8.66 2.49 17.97
N VAL A 190 -8.93 3.66 17.37
CA VAL A 190 -7.86 4.57 16.96
C VAL A 190 -7.13 5.15 18.17
N LYS A 191 -7.84 5.55 19.22
CA LYS A 191 -7.21 6.05 20.47
C LYS A 191 -6.34 4.99 21.14
N GLU A 192 -6.81 3.74 21.20
CA GLU A 192 -6.04 2.62 21.74
C GLU A 192 -4.71 2.45 20.97
N LYS A 193 -4.78 2.33 19.65
CA LYS A 193 -3.59 2.17 18.80
C LYS A 193 -2.67 3.37 18.84
N ASN A 194 -3.21 4.58 18.90
CA ASN A 194 -2.41 5.79 19.05
C ASN A 194 -1.68 5.84 20.40
N THR A 195 -2.35 5.42 21.47
CA THR A 195 -1.73 5.35 22.81
C THR A 195 -0.59 4.32 22.85
N GLU A 196 -0.80 3.14 22.26
CA GLU A 196 0.24 2.11 22.09
C GLU A 196 1.47 2.67 21.34
N LEU A 197 1.22 3.39 20.23
CA LEU A 197 2.29 4.02 19.44
C LEU A 197 3.05 5.08 20.26
N LEU A 198 2.34 6.00 20.93
CA LEU A 198 2.97 7.04 21.74
C LEU A 198 3.84 6.45 22.84
N ALA A 199 3.37 5.42 23.54
CA ALA A 199 4.15 4.71 24.54
C ALA A 199 5.41 4.08 23.92
N LYS A 200 5.31 3.51 22.74
CA LYS A 200 6.43 2.93 22.00
C LYS A 200 7.46 3.99 21.58
N ILE A 201 7.01 5.13 21.08
CA ILE A 201 7.88 6.27 20.73
C ILE A 201 8.64 6.76 21.97
N GLU A 202 7.97 6.89 23.12
CA GLU A 202 8.63 7.30 24.37
C GLU A 202 9.65 6.26 24.87
N GLN A 203 9.41 4.97 24.65
CA GLN A 203 10.40 3.93 24.92
C GLN A 203 11.59 4.03 23.95
N ASN A 204 11.32 4.27 22.66
CA ASN A 204 12.35 4.42 21.63
C ASN A 204 13.29 5.59 21.92
N LYS A 205 12.78 6.73 22.39
CA LYS A 205 13.59 7.89 22.77
C LYS A 205 14.62 7.61 23.88
N LYS A 206 14.40 6.57 24.68
CA LYS A 206 15.31 6.15 25.75
C LYS A 206 16.39 5.16 25.29
N LYS A 207 16.26 4.63 24.08
CA LYS A 207 17.25 3.69 23.53
C LYS A 207 18.55 4.44 23.18
N THR A 208 19.66 3.79 23.45
CA THR A 208 21.02 4.27 23.18
C THR A 208 21.79 3.24 22.34
N GLY A 209 23.03 3.53 22.00
CA GLY A 209 23.90 2.61 21.23
C GLY A 209 23.88 2.88 19.74
N PHE A 210 23.29 3.99 19.30
CA PHE A 210 23.33 4.45 17.91
C PHE A 210 23.60 5.96 17.85
N THR A 211 24.01 6.42 16.69
CA THR A 211 24.24 7.85 16.39
C THR A 211 23.47 8.23 15.14
N ILE A 212 22.71 9.32 15.21
CA ILE A 212 22.06 9.92 14.05
C ILE A 212 23.03 10.91 13.42
N ASN A 213 23.25 10.77 12.12
CA ASN A 213 24.06 11.69 11.31
C ASN A 213 23.25 12.18 10.12
N GLU A 214 23.33 13.47 9.85
CA GLU A 214 22.86 14.02 8.59
C GLU A 214 23.99 13.95 7.54
N ALA A 215 23.62 13.63 6.30
CA ALA A 215 24.55 13.71 5.20
C ALA A 215 24.92 15.17 4.93
N GLY A 216 26.18 15.45 4.70
CA GLY A 216 26.65 16.81 4.37
C GLY A 216 26.18 17.24 2.98
N GLU A 217 26.23 18.54 2.70
CA GLU A 217 26.01 19.12 1.37
C GLU A 217 27.18 18.79 0.45
N VAL A 218 27.08 17.67 -0.26
CA VAL A 218 28.06 17.21 -1.25
C VAL A 218 27.32 16.78 -2.53
N SER A 219 28.05 16.62 -3.63
CA SER A 219 27.46 16.11 -4.87
C SER A 219 26.84 14.72 -4.67
N ASN A 220 25.85 14.35 -5.47
CA ASN A 220 25.23 13.02 -5.39
C ASN A 220 26.27 11.90 -5.66
N GLU A 221 27.28 12.18 -6.47
CA GLU A 221 28.35 11.23 -6.81
C GLU A 221 29.26 10.96 -5.62
N ASP A 222 29.50 11.98 -4.78
CA ASP A 222 30.38 11.90 -3.61
C ASP A 222 29.63 11.55 -2.31
N LEU A 223 28.30 11.60 -2.32
CA LEU A 223 27.46 11.48 -1.12
C LEU A 223 27.75 10.19 -0.35
N PHE A 224 27.70 9.05 -1.01
CA PHE A 224 27.96 7.77 -0.36
C PHE A 224 29.39 7.69 0.20
N ALA A 225 30.38 8.11 -0.58
CA ALA A 225 31.78 8.13 -0.14
C ALA A 225 31.98 9.04 1.08
N SER A 226 31.31 10.19 1.13
CA SER A 226 31.37 11.10 2.29
C SER A 226 30.79 10.47 3.56
N ILE A 227 29.66 9.77 3.45
CA ILE A 227 29.01 9.10 4.58
C ILE A 227 29.91 8.00 5.16
N ILE A 228 30.45 7.11 4.33
CA ILE A 228 31.25 5.97 4.78
C ILE A 228 32.67 6.36 5.19
N SER A 229 33.15 7.52 4.78
CA SER A 229 34.53 7.98 5.07
C SER A 229 34.86 8.03 6.55
N LYS A 230 33.83 8.26 7.42
CA LYS A 230 33.96 8.33 8.88
C LYS A 230 34.33 6.99 9.50
N TYR A 231 34.14 5.88 8.79
CA TYR A 231 34.26 4.53 9.32
C TYR A 231 35.42 3.75 8.66
N ARG A 232 36.43 4.48 8.13
CA ARG A 232 37.60 3.85 7.53
C ARG A 232 38.32 2.96 8.53
N GLY A 233 38.67 1.76 8.08
CA GLY A 233 39.34 0.74 8.89
C GLY A 233 38.41 -0.27 9.55
N HIS A 234 37.09 -0.05 9.49
CA HIS A 234 36.08 -0.96 9.99
C HIS A 234 35.39 -1.75 8.88
N THR A 235 34.89 -2.92 9.20
CA THR A 235 33.96 -3.63 8.32
C THR A 235 32.60 -2.94 8.39
N LEU A 236 31.99 -2.61 7.24
CA LEU A 236 30.70 -1.93 7.19
C LEU A 236 29.63 -2.86 6.66
N LEU A 237 28.50 -2.92 7.35
CA LEU A 237 27.25 -3.41 6.81
C LEU A 237 26.36 -2.19 6.56
N VAL A 238 26.10 -1.89 5.26
CA VAL A 238 25.31 -0.74 4.86
C VAL A 238 23.94 -1.23 4.38
N ASP A 239 22.87 -0.72 5.01
CA ASP A 239 21.49 -1.02 4.64
C ASP A 239 20.77 0.24 4.16
N PHE A 240 20.19 0.17 2.96
CA PHE A 240 19.35 1.21 2.38
C PHE A 240 17.90 0.88 2.66
N TRP A 241 17.23 1.70 3.44
CA TRP A 241 15.86 1.46 3.83
C TRP A 241 14.99 2.72 3.76
N ALA A 242 13.68 2.56 3.94
CA ALA A 242 12.75 3.66 4.09
C ALA A 242 11.64 3.30 5.08
N THR A 243 11.03 4.30 5.70
CA THR A 243 9.95 4.12 6.69
C THR A 243 8.76 3.35 6.11
N TRP A 244 8.45 3.56 4.84
CA TRP A 244 7.39 2.90 4.08
C TRP A 244 7.79 1.54 3.49
N CYS A 245 9.06 1.13 3.59
CA CYS A 245 9.56 -0.13 3.03
C CYS A 245 9.27 -1.31 3.99
N GLY A 246 8.12 -1.94 3.87
CA GLY A 246 7.73 -3.09 4.68
C GLY A 246 8.75 -4.25 4.67
N PRO A 247 9.22 -4.72 3.48
CA PRO A 247 10.29 -5.72 3.41
C PRO A 247 11.58 -5.33 4.11
N CYS A 248 12.02 -4.06 4.00
CA CYS A 248 13.22 -3.57 4.69
C CYS A 248 13.06 -3.66 6.21
N ARG A 249 11.92 -3.22 6.74
CA ARG A 249 11.59 -3.31 8.18
C ARG A 249 11.58 -4.75 8.68
N THR A 250 11.08 -5.67 7.86
CA THR A 250 11.10 -7.11 8.18
C THR A 250 12.53 -7.65 8.18
N ALA A 251 13.36 -7.28 7.20
CA ALA A 251 14.76 -7.68 7.12
C ALA A 251 15.56 -7.13 8.32
N ASN A 252 15.34 -5.87 8.70
CA ASN A 252 16.01 -5.27 9.87
C ASN A 252 15.71 -6.01 11.15
N LYS A 253 14.45 -6.43 11.37
CA LYS A 253 14.09 -7.28 12.51
C LYS A 253 14.75 -8.66 12.46
N ALA A 254 14.84 -9.26 11.28
CA ALA A 254 15.47 -10.55 11.09
C ALA A 254 16.99 -10.51 11.32
N MET A 255 17.64 -9.34 11.19
CA MET A 255 19.06 -9.15 11.47
C MET A 255 19.42 -9.03 12.96
N ILE A 256 18.46 -8.86 13.86
CA ILE A 256 18.72 -8.68 15.31
C ILE A 256 19.54 -9.85 15.90
N PRO A 257 19.19 -11.14 15.67
CA PRO A 257 19.99 -12.24 16.18
C PRO A 257 21.41 -12.27 15.64
N MET A 258 21.60 -11.96 14.35
CA MET A 258 22.91 -11.89 13.72
C MET A 258 23.77 -10.77 14.33
N LYS A 259 23.19 -9.59 14.63
CA LYS A 259 23.90 -8.50 15.30
C LYS A 259 24.37 -8.91 16.69
N GLU A 260 23.56 -9.64 17.44
CA GLU A 260 23.93 -10.14 18.76
C GLU A 260 25.06 -11.18 18.67
N GLU A 261 25.04 -12.08 17.68
CA GLU A 261 26.11 -13.04 17.42
C GLU A 261 27.43 -12.37 17.04
N LEU A 262 27.34 -11.25 16.31
CA LEU A 262 28.50 -10.53 15.77
C LEU A 262 28.90 -9.32 16.63
N LYS A 263 28.35 -9.12 17.81
CA LYS A 263 28.57 -7.94 18.66
C LYS A 263 30.03 -7.71 19.07
N ASP A 264 30.84 -8.78 19.15
CA ASP A 264 32.26 -8.72 19.49
C ASP A 264 33.18 -8.59 18.26
N LYS A 265 32.59 -8.44 17.06
CA LYS A 265 33.32 -8.22 15.81
C LYS A 265 33.41 -6.73 15.51
N ASP A 266 34.47 -6.36 14.82
CA ASP A 266 34.66 -4.97 14.31
C ASP A 266 33.76 -4.71 13.09
N ILE A 267 32.46 -4.56 13.35
CA ILE A 267 31.44 -4.29 12.33
C ILE A 267 30.65 -3.05 12.74
N VAL A 268 30.59 -2.08 11.82
CA VAL A 268 29.72 -0.90 11.96
C VAL A 268 28.49 -1.09 11.05
N TYR A 269 27.32 -0.98 11.64
CA TYR A 269 26.03 -1.04 10.94
C TYR A 269 25.61 0.37 10.54
N VAL A 270 25.52 0.66 9.26
CA VAL A 270 25.15 1.98 8.72
C VAL A 270 23.81 1.88 8.01
N TYR A 271 22.79 2.51 8.58
CA TYR A 271 21.44 2.55 8.03
C TYR A 271 21.20 3.86 7.30
N LEU A 272 20.95 3.78 5.98
CA LEU A 272 20.74 4.95 5.14
C LEU A 272 19.29 5.07 4.74
N THR A 273 18.74 6.26 4.89
CA THR A 273 17.40 6.62 4.41
C THR A 273 17.46 7.94 3.66
N GLY A 274 16.53 8.13 2.72
CA GLY A 274 16.43 9.35 1.93
C GLY A 274 15.20 10.19 2.29
N GLU A 275 15.01 11.29 1.57
CA GLU A 275 13.94 12.29 1.77
C GLU A 275 12.51 11.73 1.60
N THR A 276 12.36 10.55 0.99
CA THR A 276 11.07 9.87 0.89
C THR A 276 10.57 9.32 2.24
N SER A 277 11.42 9.30 3.27
CA SER A 277 11.07 8.99 4.65
C SER A 277 10.90 10.30 5.42
N PRO A 278 9.67 10.67 5.85
CA PRO A 278 9.46 11.88 6.62
C PRO A 278 10.30 11.85 7.90
N LYS A 279 11.06 12.92 8.17
CA LYS A 279 12.06 12.97 9.28
C LYS A 279 11.46 12.57 10.61
N GLY A 280 10.32 13.13 11.02
CA GLY A 280 9.67 12.80 12.29
C GLY A 280 9.25 11.33 12.39
N THR A 281 8.71 10.75 11.31
CA THR A 281 8.37 9.31 11.25
C THR A 281 9.62 8.45 11.38
N TRP A 282 10.68 8.81 10.67
CA TRP A 282 11.96 8.10 10.72
C TRP A 282 12.59 8.16 12.13
N GLU A 283 12.63 9.33 12.76
CA GLU A 283 13.15 9.51 14.14
C GLU A 283 12.37 8.67 15.16
N ASN A 284 11.05 8.59 15.02
CA ASN A 284 10.20 7.77 15.89
C ASN A 284 10.44 6.27 15.70
N MET A 285 10.73 5.84 14.46
CA MET A 285 10.84 4.43 14.07
C MET A 285 12.26 3.88 14.24
N MET A 286 13.28 4.68 13.93
CA MET A 286 14.67 4.24 13.78
C MET A 286 15.19 3.44 14.99
N PRO A 287 14.86 3.76 16.26
CA PRO A 287 15.34 2.99 17.40
C PRO A 287 14.61 1.64 17.59
N ASP A 288 13.59 1.30 16.80
CA ASP A 288 12.79 0.08 16.93
C ASP A 288 13.51 -1.11 16.32
#